data_2684dbb8a259d3117711faa1871d7a92
#
_entry.id   2684dbb8a259d3117711faa1871d7a92
#
_cell.length_a   1.000
_cell.length_b   1.000
_cell.length_c   1.000
_cell.angle_alpha   90.00
_cell.angle_beta   90.00
_cell.angle_gamma   90.00
#
_symmetry.space_group_name_H-M   'P 1'
#
loop_
_entity.id
_entity.type
_entity.pdbx_description
1 polymer ?
#
loop_
_entity_poly.entity_id
_entity_poly.type
_entity_poly.pdbx_seq_one_letter_code
_entity_poly.pdbx_strand_id
1 'polypeptide(L)'
;MLEGKVAVVTGASRGIGKAIALKLASQGAKVVINYNGSEEKAKEVQAQIETEGGKAVIYRCDVSDYGACQTFIQDVIKTEGSMDILVNN
;
A
#
# COMPACT_ATOMS: atom_id res chain seq x y z
N MET A 1 15.52 -7.90 1.85
CA MET A 1 15.57 -7.34 3.20
C MET A 1 14.19 -7.27 3.86
N LEU A 2 13.16 -7.01 3.09
CA LEU A 2 11.80 -6.95 3.65
C LEU A 2 10.91 -8.08 3.13
N GLU A 3 11.50 -9.13 2.62
CA GLU A 3 10.74 -10.29 2.13
C GLU A 3 9.83 -10.83 3.23
N GLY A 4 8.59 -11.11 2.86
CA GLY A 4 7.58 -11.58 3.81
C GLY A 4 6.92 -10.50 4.63
N LYS A 5 7.38 -9.25 4.55
CA LYS A 5 6.77 -8.12 5.26
C LYS A 5 5.66 -7.50 4.45
N VAL A 6 4.64 -7.02 5.14
CA VAL A 6 3.51 -6.31 4.52
C VAL A 6 3.58 -4.85 4.95
N ALA A 7 3.65 -3.96 3.98
CA ALA A 7 3.74 -2.53 4.22
C ALA A 7 2.49 -1.83 3.67
N VAL A 8 1.86 -1.03 4.50
CA VAL A 8 0.72 -0.19 4.09
C VAL A 8 1.22 1.24 3.94
N VAL A 9 0.98 1.84 2.78
CA VAL A 9 1.35 3.23 2.54
C VAL A 9 0.09 4.01 2.19
N THR A 10 -0.27 4.96 3.04
CA THR A 10 -1.45 5.79 2.77
C THR A 10 -1.07 6.89 1.79
N GLY A 11 -2.02 7.26 0.92
CA GLY A 11 -1.77 8.27 -0.09
C GLY A 11 -0.68 7.87 -1.08
N ALA A 12 -0.55 6.58 -1.39
CA ALA A 12 0.59 6.07 -2.16
C ALA A 12 0.42 6.19 -3.67
N SER A 13 -0.69 6.75 -4.15
CA SER A 13 -0.92 6.84 -5.60
C SER A 13 -0.07 7.92 -6.27
N ARG A 14 0.54 8.81 -5.52
CA ARG A 14 1.36 9.88 -6.09
C ARG A 14 2.29 10.49 -5.04
N GLY A 15 3.23 11.32 -5.51
CA GLY A 15 4.10 12.12 -4.65
C GLY A 15 5.03 11.28 -3.79
N ILE A 16 5.22 11.74 -2.56
CA ILE A 16 6.12 11.09 -1.61
C ILE A 16 5.65 9.68 -1.28
N GLY A 17 4.33 9.49 -1.14
CA GLY A 17 3.77 8.18 -0.84
C GLY A 17 4.10 7.16 -1.93
N LYS A 18 4.01 7.57 -3.20
CA LYS A 18 4.39 6.71 -4.32
C LYS A 18 5.87 6.32 -4.24
N ALA A 19 6.74 7.30 -3.98
CA ALA A 19 8.18 7.04 -3.90
C ALA A 19 8.49 6.05 -2.77
N ILE A 20 7.85 6.21 -1.62
CA ILE A 20 8.02 5.31 -0.49
C ILE A 20 7.54 3.89 -0.84
N ALA A 21 6.37 3.79 -1.50
CA ALA A 21 5.82 2.50 -1.90
C ALA A 21 6.77 1.76 -2.83
N LEU A 22 7.32 2.47 -3.82
CA LEU A 22 8.27 1.88 -4.76
C LEU A 22 9.54 1.40 -4.05
N LYS A 23 10.04 2.20 -3.10
CA LYS A 23 11.24 1.83 -2.36
C LYS A 23 11.03 0.60 -1.50
N LEU A 24 9.91 0.54 -0.77
CA LEU A 24 9.61 -0.62 0.07
C LEU A 24 9.43 -1.88 -0.77
N ALA A 25 8.76 -1.77 -1.91
CA ALA A 25 8.59 -2.91 -2.81
C ALA A 25 9.93 -3.38 -3.36
N SER A 26 10.84 -2.46 -3.66
CA SER A 26 12.17 -2.82 -4.16
C SER A 26 12.98 -3.61 -3.14
N GLN A 27 12.63 -3.53 -1.87
CA GLN A 27 13.30 -4.27 -0.81
C GLN A 27 12.59 -5.57 -0.44
N GLY A 28 11.57 -5.94 -1.20
CA GLY A 28 10.89 -7.22 -1.05
C GLY A 28 9.57 -7.18 -0.30
N ALA A 29 9.15 -6.03 0.22
CA ALA A 29 7.87 -5.94 0.93
C ALA A 29 6.70 -6.06 -0.05
N LYS A 30 5.62 -6.69 0.40
CA LYS A 30 4.35 -6.58 -0.30
C LYS A 30 3.70 -5.27 0.13
N VAL A 31 3.41 -4.42 -0.83
CA VAL A 31 2.90 -3.08 -0.54
C VAL A 31 1.40 -3.01 -0.75
N VAL A 32 0.69 -2.53 0.26
CA VAL A 32 -0.73 -2.20 0.14
C VAL A 32 -0.81 -0.71 -0.14
N ILE A 33 -1.26 -0.39 -1.35
CA ILE A 33 -1.36 0.98 -1.83
C ILE A 33 -2.74 1.50 -1.44
N ASN A 34 -2.80 2.37 -0.45
CA ASN A 34 -4.04 3.02 -0.09
C ASN A 34 -4.25 4.25 -0.97
N TYR A 35 -5.46 4.40 -1.48
CA TYR A 35 -5.83 5.58 -2.24
C TYR A 35 -7.27 5.97 -1.89
N ASN A 36 -7.62 7.22 -2.15
CA ASN A 36 -8.99 7.68 -1.99
C ASN A 36 -9.55 8.25 -3.29
N GLY A 37 -8.77 9.05 -3.99
CA GLY A 37 -9.26 9.81 -5.14
C GLY A 37 -9.16 9.08 -6.48
N SER A 38 -8.01 8.54 -6.83
CA SER A 38 -7.79 8.02 -8.19
C SER A 38 -7.36 6.57 -8.19
N GLU A 39 -8.29 5.68 -8.53
CA GLU A 39 -7.98 4.27 -8.71
C GLU A 39 -6.99 4.07 -9.85
N GLU A 40 -7.12 4.85 -10.92
CA GLU A 40 -6.24 4.74 -12.07
C GLU A 40 -4.78 4.98 -11.69
N LYS A 41 -4.52 6.02 -10.89
CA LYS A 41 -3.15 6.30 -10.44
C LYS A 41 -2.63 5.22 -9.49
N ALA A 42 -3.49 4.68 -8.65
CA ALA A 42 -3.11 3.58 -7.77
C ALA A 42 -2.74 2.34 -8.59
N LYS A 43 -3.50 2.05 -9.64
CA LYS A 43 -3.19 0.93 -10.54
C LYS A 43 -1.89 1.14 -11.29
N GLU A 44 -1.56 2.37 -11.65
CA GLU A 44 -0.28 2.67 -12.29
C GLU A 44 0.90 2.34 -11.36
N VAL A 45 0.79 2.71 -10.09
CA VAL A 45 1.83 2.39 -9.11
C VAL A 45 1.94 0.89 -8.90
N GLN A 46 0.81 0.20 -8.79
CA GLN A 46 0.78 -1.26 -8.68
C GLN A 46 1.48 -1.91 -9.87
N ALA A 47 1.16 -1.47 -11.09
CA ALA A 47 1.76 -2.01 -12.30
C ALA A 47 3.26 -1.77 -12.34
N GLN A 48 3.71 -0.60 -11.90
CA GLN A 48 5.13 -0.27 -11.86
C GLN A 48 5.86 -1.20 -10.89
N ILE A 49 5.30 -1.44 -9.71
CA ILE A 49 5.89 -2.35 -8.74
C ILE A 49 5.98 -3.75 -9.31
N GLU A 50 4.90 -4.22 -9.94
CA GLU A 50 4.86 -5.58 -10.49
C GLU A 50 5.81 -5.75 -11.66
N THR A 51 5.95 -4.72 -12.49
CA THR A 51 6.90 -4.74 -13.61
C THR A 51 8.34 -4.92 -13.11
N GLU A 52 8.63 -4.39 -11.94
CA GLU A 52 9.98 -4.49 -11.33
C GLU A 52 10.14 -5.75 -10.47
N GLY A 53 9.18 -6.66 -10.53
CA GLY A 53 9.25 -7.93 -9.82
C GLY A 53 8.70 -7.91 -8.40
N GLY A 54 8.12 -6.78 -7.97
CA GLY A 54 7.55 -6.66 -6.64
C GLY A 54 6.11 -7.11 -6.57
N LYS A 55 5.52 -6.97 -5.39
CA LYS A 55 4.14 -7.33 -5.12
C LYS A 55 3.40 -6.14 -4.55
N ALA A 56 2.21 -5.86 -5.06
CA ALA A 56 1.39 -4.76 -4.59
C ALA A 56 -0.09 -5.07 -4.76
N VAL A 57 -0.89 -4.56 -3.84
CA VAL A 57 -2.35 -4.55 -3.96
C VAL A 57 -2.82 -3.14 -3.72
N ILE A 58 -3.98 -2.79 -4.26
CA ILE A 58 -4.56 -1.46 -4.05
C ILE A 58 -5.79 -1.59 -3.16
N TYR A 59 -6.03 -0.55 -2.35
CA TYR A 59 -7.17 -0.55 -1.44
C TYR A 59 -7.70 0.88 -1.32
N ARG A 60 -8.97 1.06 -1.67
CA ARG A 60 -9.60 2.36 -1.55
C ARG A 60 -10.09 2.58 -0.12
N CYS A 61 -9.66 3.67 0.50
CA CYS A 61 -10.11 4.03 1.83
C CYS A 61 -9.82 5.50 2.09
N ASP A 62 -10.81 6.19 2.63
CA ASP A 62 -10.63 7.56 3.11
C ASP A 62 -10.08 7.47 4.53
N VAL A 63 -8.79 7.72 4.69
CA VAL A 63 -8.12 7.58 5.99
C VAL A 63 -8.49 8.67 6.98
N SER A 64 -9.23 9.71 6.54
CA SER A 64 -9.78 10.71 7.46
C SER A 64 -11.02 10.18 8.18
N ASP A 65 -11.62 9.11 7.69
CA ASP A 65 -12.75 8.44 8.32
C ASP A 65 -12.22 7.36 9.26
N TYR A 66 -12.38 7.59 10.56
CA TYR A 66 -11.82 6.69 11.57
C TYR A 66 -12.35 5.26 11.46
N GLY A 67 -13.68 5.12 11.27
CA GLY A 67 -14.27 3.79 11.13
C GLY A 67 -13.81 3.05 9.90
N ALA A 68 -13.73 3.76 8.77
CA ALA A 68 -13.22 3.18 7.53
C ALA A 68 -11.75 2.78 7.66
N CYS A 69 -10.96 3.60 8.35
CA CYS A 69 -9.55 3.32 8.58
C CYS A 69 -9.36 2.04 9.41
N GLN A 70 -10.17 1.87 10.47
CA GLN A 70 -10.10 0.65 11.28
C GLN A 70 -10.46 -0.58 10.45
N THR A 71 -11.52 -0.50 9.66
CA THR A 71 -11.93 -1.60 8.79
C THR A 71 -10.83 -1.95 7.79
N PHE A 72 -10.22 -0.92 7.20
CA PHE A 72 -9.12 -1.10 6.26
C PHE A 72 -7.97 -1.87 6.91
N ILE A 73 -7.53 -1.45 8.09
CA ILE A 73 -6.43 -2.12 8.79
C ILE A 73 -6.77 -3.56 9.11
N GLN A 74 -7.99 -3.82 9.59
CA GLN A 74 -8.44 -5.18 9.89
C GLN A 74 -8.47 -6.05 8.65
N ASP A 75 -8.94 -5.50 7.52
CA ASP A 75 -8.99 -6.23 6.26
C ASP A 75 -7.57 -6.58 5.78
N VAL A 76 -6.63 -5.66 5.90
CA VAL A 76 -5.24 -5.92 5.51
C VAL A 76 -4.67 -7.08 6.33
N ILE A 77 -4.85 -7.05 7.64
CA ILE A 77 -4.35 -8.12 8.50
C ILE A 77 -5.01 -9.44 8.15
N LYS A 78 -6.31 -9.42 7.88
CA LYS A 78 -7.06 -10.63 7.55
C LYS A 78 -6.63 -11.24 6.22
N THR A 79 -6.46 -10.41 5.19
CA THR A 79 -6.17 -10.90 3.84
C THR A 79 -4.68 -11.16 3.62
N GLU A 80 -3.80 -10.37 4.24
CA GLU A 80 -2.36 -10.48 4.03
C GLU A 80 -1.65 -11.22 5.16
N GLY A 81 -2.34 -11.48 6.26
CA GLY A 81 -1.78 -12.19 7.40
C GLY A 81 -1.07 -11.31 8.42
N SER A 82 -0.63 -10.13 8.03
CA SER A 82 0.06 -9.22 8.93
C SER A 82 0.06 -7.80 8.38
N MET A 83 0.47 -6.87 9.21
CA MET A 83 0.81 -5.51 8.79
C MET A 83 2.05 -5.14 9.58
N ASP A 84 3.20 -5.17 8.92
CA ASP A 84 4.49 -4.99 9.57
C ASP A 84 4.96 -3.55 9.55
N ILE A 85 4.58 -2.79 8.53
CA ILE A 85 4.99 -1.41 8.33
C ILE A 85 3.77 -0.59 7.95
N LEU A 86 3.61 0.54 8.62
CA LEU A 86 2.56 1.50 8.26
C LEU A 86 3.22 2.85 8.02
N VAL A 87 3.11 3.35 6.80
CA VAL A 87 3.57 4.69 6.46
C VAL A 87 2.35 5.58 6.31
N ASN A 88 2.20 6.49 7.24
CA ASN A 88 1.07 7.42 7.25
C ASN A 88 1.51 8.71 6.57
N ASN A 89 1.21 8.78 5.30
CA ASN A 89 1.66 9.88 4.44
C ASN A 89 0.64 11.03 4.43
#